data_759c41dc6fed874a026ef0659d5c5c0b
#
_entry.id   759c41dc6fed874a026ef0659d5c5c0b
#
_cell.length_a   1.000
_cell.length_b   1.000
_cell.length_c   1.000
_cell.angle_alpha   90.00
_cell.angle_beta   90.00
_cell.angle_gamma   90.00
#
_symmetry.space_group_name_H-M   'P 1'
#
loop_
_entity.id
_entity.type
_entity.pdbx_description
1 polymer ?
#
loop_
_entity_poly.entity_id
_entity_poly.type
_entity_poly.pdbx_seq_one_letter_code
_entity_poly.pdbx_strand_id
1 'polypeptide(L)' 'MFFMHRIKHTGENYDKGIEVKETLDAAKQSYHAYLGAYAYDHDPNTSFVSCMISNEDGAVVMNECWRTSPDSLVE' A
#
# COMPACT_ATOMS: atom_id res chain seq x y z
N MET A 1 13.64 6.22 -11.48
CA MET A 1 12.47 5.36 -11.58
C MET A 1 12.03 4.92 -10.19
N PHE A 2 10.74 4.81 -9.98
CA PHE A 2 10.18 4.47 -8.67
C PHE A 2 9.21 3.32 -8.81
N PHE A 3 9.15 2.50 -7.75
CA PHE A 3 8.28 1.32 -7.72
C PHE A 3 7.30 1.46 -6.57
N MET A 4 6.02 1.46 -6.90
CA MET A 4 4.96 1.50 -5.89
C MET A 4 4.47 0.08 -5.66
N HIS A 5 4.81 -0.46 -4.50
CA HIS A 5 4.39 -1.80 -4.09
C HIS A 5 3.07 -1.70 -3.35
N ARG A 6 2.15 -2.63 -3.62
CA ARG A 6 0.89 -2.64 -2.92
C ARG A 6 0.49 -4.06 -2.56
N ILE A 7 -0.05 -4.22 -1.37
CA ILE A 7 -0.59 -5.49 -0.90
C ILE A 7 -1.89 -5.19 -0.16
N LYS A 8 -2.93 -5.93 -0.48
CA LYS A 8 -4.22 -5.85 0.20
C LYS A 8 -4.68 -7.26 0.54
N HIS A 9 -5.09 -7.48 1.78
CA HIS A 9 -5.65 -8.76 2.22
C HIS A 9 -7.14 -8.61 2.45
N THR A 10 -7.93 -9.35 1.69
CA THR A 10 -9.39 -9.32 1.77
C THR A 10 -9.89 -10.76 1.87
N GLY A 11 -10.54 -11.09 2.99
CA GLY A 11 -10.95 -12.45 3.25
C GLY A 11 -9.74 -13.37 3.35
N GLU A 12 -9.61 -14.30 2.42
CA GLU A 12 -8.49 -15.22 2.36
C GLU A 12 -7.53 -14.89 1.21
N ASN A 13 -7.78 -13.81 0.49
CA ASN A 13 -7.05 -13.48 -0.72
C ASN A 13 -6.09 -12.33 -0.50
N TYR A 14 -4.94 -12.41 -1.17
CA TYR A 14 -3.98 -11.31 -1.25
C TYR A 14 -4.01 -10.72 -2.65
N ASP A 15 -4.21 -9.40 -2.72
CA ASP A 15 -4.06 -8.65 -3.95
C ASP A 15 -2.75 -7.89 -3.84
N LYS A 16 -1.79 -8.22 -4.70
CA LYS A 16 -0.45 -7.63 -4.64
C LYS A 16 0.01 -7.25 -6.03
N GLY A 17 0.82 -6.21 -6.10
CA GLY A 17 1.36 -5.77 -7.36
C GLY A 17 2.40 -4.69 -7.18
N ILE A 18 3.08 -4.38 -8.28
CA ILE A 18 4.07 -3.32 -8.34
C ILE A 18 3.76 -2.47 -9.55
N GLU A 19 3.70 -1.15 -9.35
CA GLU A 19 3.56 -0.18 -10.44
C GLU A 19 4.89 0.54 -10.60
N VAL A 20 5.34 0.63 -11.84
CA VAL A 20 6.59 1.31 -12.18
C VAL A 20 6.25 2.73 -12.64
N LYS A 21 6.85 3.72 -12.00
CA LYS A 21 6.63 5.13 -12.29
C LYS A 21 7.96 5.82 -12.57
N GLU A 22 7.94 6.76 -13.51
CA GLU A 22 9.17 7.47 -13.87
C GLU A 22 9.52 8.56 -12.86
N THR A 23 8.54 9.14 -12.20
CA THR A 23 8.75 10.23 -11.24
C THR A 23 8.20 9.87 -9.88
N LEU A 24 8.76 10.50 -8.85
CA LEU A 24 8.27 10.32 -7.49
C LEU A 24 6.84 10.84 -7.34
N ASP A 25 6.52 11.94 -8.01
CA ASP A 25 5.15 12.50 -7.92
C ASP A 25 4.12 11.53 -8.47
N ALA A 26 4.42 10.87 -9.59
CA ALA A 26 3.52 9.87 -10.15
C ALA A 26 3.36 8.67 -9.21
N ALA A 27 4.46 8.24 -8.59
CA ALA A 27 4.41 7.15 -7.61
C ALA A 27 3.58 7.54 -6.39
N LYS A 28 3.74 8.77 -5.90
CA LYS A 28 2.96 9.27 -4.78
C LYS A 28 1.47 9.35 -5.10
N GLN A 29 1.12 9.74 -6.31
CA GLN A 29 -0.29 9.78 -6.73
C GLN A 29 -0.92 8.39 -6.67
N SER A 30 -0.24 7.38 -7.21
CA SER A 30 -0.73 6.00 -7.13
C SER A 30 -0.79 5.50 -5.69
N TYR A 31 0.22 5.82 -4.91
CA TYR A 31 0.31 5.46 -3.50
C TYR A 31 -0.88 5.99 -2.70
N HIS A 32 -1.13 7.29 -2.79
CA HIS A 32 -2.23 7.90 -2.05
C HIS A 32 -3.59 7.49 -2.60
N ALA A 33 -3.72 7.28 -3.91
CA ALA A 33 -4.96 6.82 -4.50
C ALA A 33 -5.32 5.42 -4.01
N TYR A 34 -4.34 4.54 -3.95
CA TYR A 34 -4.56 3.18 -3.46
C TYR A 34 -4.94 3.17 -1.99
N LEU A 35 -4.22 3.91 -1.17
CA LEU A 35 -4.53 4.02 0.26
C LEU A 35 -5.89 4.68 0.48
N GLY A 36 -6.21 5.72 -0.30
CA GLY A 36 -7.51 6.37 -0.21
C GLY A 36 -8.65 5.43 -0.53
N ALA A 37 -8.46 4.59 -1.56
CA ALA A 37 -9.51 3.67 -1.98
C ALA A 37 -9.69 2.48 -1.03
N TYR A 38 -8.62 2.00 -0.42
CA TYR A 38 -8.66 0.71 0.28
C TYR A 38 -8.29 0.77 1.75
N ALA A 39 -7.52 1.75 2.17
CA ALA A 39 -7.11 1.87 3.56
C ALA A 39 -7.95 2.90 4.31
N TYR A 40 -8.11 4.08 3.74
CA TYR A 40 -8.83 5.16 4.42
C TYR A 40 -10.33 5.04 4.25
N ASP A 41 -10.78 4.49 3.13
CA ASP A 41 -12.19 4.26 2.86
C ASP A 41 -12.50 2.80 3.15
N HIS A 42 -12.90 2.54 4.36
CA HIS A 42 -13.04 1.26 5.01
C HIS A 42 -13.87 0.21 4.27
N ASP A 43 -13.26 -0.87 3.88
CA ASP A 43 -13.98 -2.08 3.49
C ASP A 43 -13.92 -3.07 4.66
N PRO A 44 -15.07 -3.50 5.23
CA PRO A 44 -15.07 -4.43 6.38
C PRO A 44 -14.38 -5.75 6.10
N ASN A 45 -14.29 -6.15 4.83
CA ASN A 45 -13.65 -7.41 4.46
C ASN A 45 -12.14 -7.29 4.30
N THR A 46 -11.61 -6.07 4.31
CA THR A 46 -10.17 -5.85 4.15
C THR A 46 -9.50 -5.87 5.51
N SER A 47 -8.59 -6.81 5.72
CA SER A 47 -7.89 -6.94 6.99
C SER A 47 -6.65 -6.05 7.07
N PHE A 48 -5.93 -5.86 5.97
CA PHE A 48 -4.88 -4.86 5.94
C PHE A 48 -4.59 -4.39 4.52
N VAL A 49 -3.99 -3.21 4.43
CA VAL A 49 -3.50 -2.62 3.19
C VAL A 49 -2.11 -2.10 3.47
N SER A 50 -1.16 -2.42 2.62
CA SER A 50 0.22 -1.97 2.75
C SER A 50 0.69 -1.41 1.43
N CYS A 51 1.30 -0.23 1.47
CA CYS A 51 1.89 0.40 0.31
C CYS A 51 3.30 0.86 0.63
N MET A 52 4.17 0.80 -0.37
CA MET A 52 5.56 1.22 -0.24
C MET A 52 6.04 1.78 -1.56
N ILE A 53 6.81 2.85 -1.52
CA ILE A 53 7.53 3.35 -2.69
C ILE A 53 9.00 3.11 -2.46
N SER A 54 9.66 2.45 -3.42
CA SER A 54 11.11 2.27 -3.41
C SER A 54 11.70 2.88 -4.68
N ASN A 55 13.00 3.14 -4.65
CA ASN A 55 13.71 3.64 -5.81
C ASN A 55 14.54 2.52 -6.46
N GLU A 56 15.29 2.87 -7.51
CA GLU A 56 16.10 1.90 -8.25
C GLU A 56 17.22 1.28 -7.43
N ASP A 57 17.65 1.96 -6.37
CA ASP A 57 18.70 1.47 -5.48
C ASP A 57 18.15 0.56 -4.38
N GLY A 58 16.83 0.36 -4.36
CA GLY A 58 16.19 -0.46 -3.34
C GLY A 58 15.87 0.30 -2.06
N ALA A 59 16.12 1.61 -2.01
CA ALA A 59 15.82 2.39 -0.83
C ALA A 59 14.31 2.67 -0.72
N VAL A 60 13.77 2.55 0.46
CA VAL A 60 12.37 2.85 0.73
C VAL A 60 12.21 4.36 0.88
N VAL A 61 11.35 4.95 0.06
CA VAL A 61 11.07 6.38 0.08
C VAL A 61 9.88 6.68 0.97
N MET A 62 8.82 5.86 0.86
CA MET A 62 7.60 6.00 1.66
C MET A 62 7.04 4.62 1.93
N ASN A 63 6.44 4.45 3.11
CA ASN A 63 5.68 3.23 3.37
C ASN A 63 4.55 3.53 4.34
N GLU A 64 3.49 2.73 4.25
CA GLU A 64 2.36 2.82 5.16
C GLU A 64 1.65 1.48 5.19
N CYS A 65 1.26 1.06 6.39
CA CYS A 65 0.48 -0.15 6.59
C CYS A 65 -0.74 0.20 7.44
N TRP A 66 -1.90 -0.25 6.99
CA TRP A 66 -3.15 0.00 7.67
C TRP A 66 -3.84 -1.34 7.95
N ARG A 67 -4.41 -1.48 9.14
CA ARG A 67 -5.08 -2.71 9.56
C ARG A 67 -6.44 -2.39 10.16
N THR A 68 -7.42 -3.27 9.90
CA THR A 68 -8.76 -3.10 10.42
C THR A 68 -8.93 -3.70 11.81
N SER A 69 -8.17 -4.74 12.12
CA SER A 69 -8.33 -5.46 13.37
C SER A 69 -7.60 -4.75 14.50
N PRO A 70 -8.28 -4.42 15.60
CA PRO A 70 -7.59 -3.87 16.76
C PRO A 70 -6.47 -4.77 17.29
N ASP A 71 -6.67 -6.07 17.22
CA ASP A 71 -5.66 -7.03 17.66
C ASP A 71 -4.38 -6.93 16.84
N SER A 72 -4.52 -6.58 15.58
CA SER A 72 -3.37 -6.39 14.70
C SER A 72 -2.57 -5.17 15.08
N LEU A 73 -3.18 -4.21 15.77
CA LEU A 73 -2.54 -2.96 16.16
C LEU A 73 -1.81 -3.05 17.49
N VAL A 74 -2.02 -4.12 18.22
CA VAL A 74 -1.46 -4.29 19.55
C VAL A 74 -0.01 -4.75 19.53
N GLU A 75 0.40 -5.29 18.44
CA GLU A 75 1.74 -5.84 18.28
C GLU A 75 2.83 -4.83 18.40
#